data_1b2fb1ae89f3014fd4bcfe7a7ef2f6d2
#
_entry.id   1b2fb1ae89f3014fd4bcfe7a7ef2f6d2
#
_cell.length_a   1.000
_cell.length_b   1.000
_cell.length_c   1.000
_cell.angle_alpha   90.00
_cell.angle_beta   90.00
_cell.angle_gamma   90.00
#
_symmetry.space_group_name_H-M   'P 1'
#
loop_
_entity.id
_entity.type
_entity.pdbx_description
1 polymer ?
#
loop_
_entity_poly.entity_id
_entity_poly.type
_entity_poly.pdbx_seq_one_letter_code
_entity_poly.pdbx_strand_id
1 'polypeptide(L)'
;MFRSPGPTMSNMKGAPPMKEKLYTIPVNDAFASDCECPICTMYKTLEDSSIEYTMGPSYMEDDVRSETDRLGFCDKHIRQVYHMDNRLGMAWVMKTHFDKTIDDVEKLQKKGSSKSSSFFKKNTEESPLLSYLHTLNNSCFVCERVEKVFMRYIDTIFMLWESESDFREKYKSCNGFCNRHYEILTAEAKKKLKGSSLEEFTAVTDKLYLDNMKRVRDDIAWFINKFDYKYKDEPWKNARDSVIRSVTKTNSILDVTEK
;
A
#
# COMPACT_ATOMS: atom_id res chain seq x y z
N MET A 1 60.49 -23.87 -23.81
CA MET A 1 59.08 -23.68 -24.11
C MET A 1 58.38 -23.42 -22.81
N PHE A 2 58.18 -22.15 -22.46
CA PHE A 2 57.45 -21.74 -21.25
C PHE A 2 56.03 -21.38 -21.67
N ARG A 3 55.01 -22.07 -21.13
CA ARG A 3 53.61 -21.71 -21.28
C ARG A 3 53.26 -20.69 -20.22
N SER A 4 52.74 -19.54 -20.65
CA SER A 4 52.16 -18.51 -19.81
C SER A 4 50.80 -18.98 -19.25
N PRO A 5 50.48 -18.68 -17.99
CA PRO A 5 49.13 -18.94 -17.45
C PRO A 5 48.12 -17.95 -18.03
N GLY A 6 46.97 -18.46 -18.45
CA GLY A 6 45.82 -17.69 -18.93
C GLY A 6 45.15 -16.86 -17.82
N PRO A 7 44.33 -15.86 -18.18
CA PRO A 7 43.72 -14.95 -17.23
C PRO A 7 42.68 -15.67 -16.35
N THR A 8 42.75 -15.41 -15.05
CA THR A 8 41.81 -15.84 -14.04
C THR A 8 40.43 -15.21 -14.29
N MET A 9 39.42 -16.04 -14.43
CA MET A 9 38.01 -15.61 -14.49
C MET A 9 37.66 -14.87 -13.19
N SER A 10 37.43 -13.57 -13.28
CA SER A 10 36.82 -12.76 -12.23
C SER A 10 35.38 -13.20 -12.02
N ASN A 11 35.03 -13.42 -10.75
CA ASN A 11 33.67 -13.70 -10.29
C ASN A 11 32.68 -12.62 -10.78
N MET A 12 31.96 -12.90 -11.84
CA MET A 12 30.73 -12.17 -12.16
C MET A 12 29.68 -12.60 -11.13
N LYS A 13 29.37 -11.72 -10.17
CA LYS A 13 28.17 -11.87 -9.34
C LYS A 13 26.98 -11.98 -10.29
N GLY A 14 26.29 -13.12 -10.29
CA GLY A 14 25.15 -13.38 -11.16
C GLY A 14 24.09 -12.30 -11.01
N ALA A 15 23.49 -11.91 -12.15
CA ALA A 15 22.35 -10.99 -12.13
C ALA A 15 21.24 -11.57 -11.23
N PRO A 16 20.56 -10.74 -10.42
CA PRO A 16 19.50 -11.20 -9.55
C PRO A 16 18.39 -11.90 -10.35
N PRO A 17 17.71 -12.92 -9.78
CA PRO A 17 16.67 -13.65 -10.48
C PRO A 17 15.53 -12.71 -10.94
N MET A 18 14.89 -13.04 -12.06
CA MET A 18 13.89 -12.18 -12.75
C MET A 18 12.75 -11.71 -11.84
N LYS A 19 12.39 -12.46 -10.79
CA LYS A 19 11.39 -12.07 -9.78
C LYS A 19 11.80 -10.87 -8.93
N GLU A 20 13.08 -10.68 -8.65
CA GLU A 20 13.57 -9.53 -7.87
C GLU A 20 13.47 -8.24 -8.69
N LYS A 21 13.73 -8.29 -9.99
CA LYS A 21 13.60 -7.12 -10.89
C LYS A 21 12.18 -6.57 -10.97
N LEU A 22 11.16 -7.41 -10.82
CA LEU A 22 9.76 -7.01 -10.90
C LEU A 22 9.37 -5.99 -9.82
N TYR A 23 9.96 -6.08 -8.63
CA TYR A 23 9.66 -5.18 -7.51
C TYR A 23 10.66 -4.04 -7.38
N THR A 24 11.88 -4.19 -7.90
CA THR A 24 12.92 -3.15 -7.78
C THR A 24 12.63 -1.92 -8.63
N ILE A 25 12.04 -2.09 -9.83
CA ILE A 25 11.71 -0.97 -10.71
C ILE A 25 10.68 -0.02 -10.06
N PRO A 26 9.49 -0.47 -9.65
CA PRO A 26 8.51 0.41 -9.02
C PRO A 26 9.02 1.10 -7.74
N VAL A 27 9.85 0.41 -6.96
CA VAL A 27 10.46 0.99 -5.75
C VAL A 27 11.46 2.08 -6.14
N ASN A 28 12.37 1.81 -7.07
CA ASN A 28 13.35 2.81 -7.53
C ASN A 28 12.68 4.03 -8.16
N ASP A 29 11.63 3.84 -8.95
CA ASP A 29 10.90 4.91 -9.62
C ASP A 29 10.19 5.82 -8.59
N ALA A 30 9.56 5.21 -7.58
CA ALA A 30 8.91 5.97 -6.52
C ALA A 30 9.90 6.81 -5.71
N PHE A 31 11.08 6.26 -5.38
CA PHE A 31 12.12 7.00 -4.64
C PHE A 31 12.87 8.01 -5.51
N ALA A 32 12.77 7.94 -6.84
CA ALA A 32 13.29 8.94 -7.76
C ALA A 32 12.27 10.05 -8.08
N SER A 33 11.00 9.88 -7.72
CA SER A 33 9.95 10.85 -8.00
C SER A 33 9.95 12.00 -6.98
N ASP A 34 9.58 13.21 -7.44
CA ASP A 34 9.34 14.34 -6.55
C ASP A 34 7.96 14.23 -5.90
N CYS A 35 7.91 13.55 -4.76
CA CYS A 35 6.68 13.31 -4.00
C CYS A 35 6.93 13.44 -2.49
N GLU A 36 5.89 13.70 -1.72
CA GLU A 36 6.01 13.86 -0.26
C GLU A 36 6.23 12.53 0.48
N CYS A 37 5.87 11.41 -0.12
CA CYS A 37 6.09 10.09 0.45
C CYS A 37 6.14 9.04 -0.67
N PRO A 38 7.33 8.51 -1.01
CA PRO A 38 7.48 7.49 -2.06
C PRO A 38 6.58 6.27 -1.85
N ILE A 39 6.36 5.89 -0.60
CA ILE A 39 5.55 4.72 -0.26
C ILE A 39 4.06 4.99 -0.51
N CYS A 40 3.56 6.21 -0.28
CA CYS A 40 2.21 6.59 -0.70
C CYS A 40 2.04 6.46 -2.21
N THR A 41 3.02 6.92 -2.99
CA THR A 41 3.01 6.83 -4.45
C THR A 41 2.97 5.37 -4.91
N MET A 42 3.81 4.50 -4.34
CA MET A 42 3.76 3.06 -4.64
C MET A 42 2.41 2.43 -4.31
N TYR A 43 1.86 2.74 -3.13
CA TYR A 43 0.57 2.22 -2.70
C TYR A 43 -0.55 2.64 -3.65
N LYS A 44 -0.59 3.92 -4.02
CA LYS A 44 -1.59 4.46 -4.97
C LYS A 44 -1.48 3.79 -6.33
N THR A 45 -0.29 3.64 -6.88
CA THR A 45 -0.08 2.94 -8.16
C THR A 45 -0.58 1.49 -8.11
N LEU A 46 -0.34 0.78 -7.00
CA LEU A 46 -0.86 -0.58 -6.81
C LEU A 46 -2.39 -0.60 -6.71
N GLU A 47 -2.97 0.35 -6.01
CA GLU A 47 -4.41 0.50 -5.84
C GLU A 47 -5.07 0.74 -7.20
N ASP A 48 -4.59 1.74 -7.97
CA ASP A 48 -5.10 2.07 -9.30
C ASP A 48 -5.00 0.87 -10.25
N SER A 49 -3.84 0.22 -10.31
CA SER A 49 -3.64 -0.98 -11.12
C SER A 49 -4.57 -2.13 -10.71
N SER A 50 -4.89 -2.24 -9.42
CA SER A 50 -5.80 -3.27 -8.92
C SER A 50 -7.26 -2.97 -9.28
N ILE A 51 -7.66 -1.71 -9.28
CA ILE A 51 -8.98 -1.25 -9.72
C ILE A 51 -9.13 -1.48 -11.24
N GLU A 52 -8.15 -1.04 -12.02
CA GLU A 52 -8.12 -1.25 -13.48
C GLU A 52 -8.16 -2.75 -13.84
N TYR A 53 -7.38 -3.57 -13.14
CA TYR A 53 -7.40 -5.02 -13.30
C TYR A 53 -8.79 -5.60 -13.02
N THR A 54 -9.42 -5.18 -11.92
CA THR A 54 -10.73 -5.68 -11.47
C THR A 54 -11.83 -5.36 -12.49
N MET A 55 -11.80 -4.17 -13.10
CA MET A 55 -12.81 -3.70 -14.06
C MET A 55 -12.40 -3.85 -15.52
N GLY A 56 -11.19 -4.33 -15.79
CA GLY A 56 -10.72 -4.76 -17.11
C GLY A 56 -11.29 -6.13 -17.51
N PRO A 57 -10.72 -6.79 -18.51
CA PRO A 57 -11.17 -8.13 -18.95
C PRO A 57 -11.21 -9.20 -17.86
N SER A 58 -10.44 -9.00 -16.79
CA SER A 58 -10.28 -9.96 -15.68
C SER A 58 -11.56 -10.26 -14.91
N TYR A 59 -12.58 -9.37 -14.93
CA TYR A 59 -13.86 -9.69 -14.29
C TYR A 59 -14.58 -10.89 -14.94
N MET A 60 -14.15 -11.31 -16.13
CA MET A 60 -14.68 -12.50 -16.80
C MET A 60 -13.98 -13.81 -16.37
N GLU A 61 -12.81 -13.72 -15.75
CA GLU A 61 -12.01 -14.86 -15.31
C GLU A 61 -12.62 -15.51 -14.06
N ASP A 62 -12.72 -16.84 -14.05
CA ASP A 62 -13.39 -17.59 -12.99
C ASP A 62 -12.69 -17.48 -11.64
N ASP A 63 -11.36 -17.40 -11.62
CA ASP A 63 -10.57 -17.22 -10.41
C ASP A 63 -10.77 -15.83 -9.81
N VAL A 64 -10.82 -14.78 -10.65
CA VAL A 64 -11.10 -13.41 -10.20
C VAL A 64 -12.52 -13.30 -9.64
N ARG A 65 -13.50 -13.89 -10.31
CA ARG A 65 -14.88 -13.91 -9.81
C ARG A 65 -15.01 -14.67 -8.50
N SER A 66 -14.39 -15.84 -8.38
CA SER A 66 -14.40 -16.60 -7.14
C SER A 66 -13.86 -15.79 -5.95
N GLU A 67 -12.80 -15.02 -6.17
CA GLU A 67 -12.23 -14.17 -5.12
C GLU A 67 -13.08 -12.91 -4.84
N THR A 68 -13.62 -12.25 -5.86
CA THR A 68 -14.54 -11.12 -5.65
C THR A 68 -15.84 -11.55 -4.98
N ASP A 69 -16.33 -12.75 -5.28
CA ASP A 69 -17.51 -13.33 -4.63
C ASP A 69 -17.27 -13.62 -3.14
N ARG A 70 -16.07 -14.07 -2.81
CA ARG A 70 -15.67 -14.39 -1.43
C ARG A 70 -15.40 -13.16 -0.58
N LEU A 71 -14.76 -12.13 -1.16
CA LEU A 71 -14.22 -10.98 -0.42
C LEU A 71 -15.09 -9.74 -0.49
N GLY A 72 -15.86 -9.57 -1.56
CA GLY A 72 -16.55 -8.32 -1.82
C GLY A 72 -15.61 -7.13 -1.92
N PHE A 73 -16.12 -5.95 -1.57
CA PHE A 73 -15.38 -4.69 -1.63
C PHE A 73 -15.70 -3.83 -0.41
N CYS A 74 -14.70 -3.15 0.14
CA CYS A 74 -14.92 -2.13 1.16
C CYS A 74 -15.54 -0.86 0.55
N ASP A 75 -16.04 0.05 1.40
CA ASP A 75 -16.70 1.30 0.99
C ASP A 75 -15.84 2.16 0.04
N LYS A 76 -14.55 2.28 0.31
CA LYS A 76 -13.63 3.01 -0.56
C LYS A 76 -13.54 2.38 -1.95
N HIS A 77 -13.22 1.09 -2.02
CA HIS A 77 -12.93 0.45 -3.29
C HIS A 77 -14.17 0.18 -4.14
N ILE A 78 -15.36 -0.04 -3.54
CA ILE A 78 -16.59 -0.15 -4.33
C ILE A 78 -16.93 1.15 -5.05
N ARG A 79 -16.64 2.31 -4.45
CA ARG A 79 -16.82 3.61 -5.09
C ARG A 79 -15.85 3.79 -6.27
N GLN A 80 -14.57 3.46 -6.08
CA GLN A 80 -13.57 3.53 -7.14
C GLN A 80 -13.92 2.61 -8.30
N VAL A 81 -14.28 1.35 -8.03
CA VAL A 81 -14.76 0.38 -9.03
C VAL A 81 -16.00 0.92 -9.77
N TYR A 82 -16.94 1.54 -9.05
CA TYR A 82 -18.12 2.15 -9.66
C TYR A 82 -17.76 3.28 -10.63
N HIS A 83 -16.74 4.07 -10.34
CA HIS A 83 -16.28 5.19 -11.18
C HIS A 83 -15.48 4.76 -12.42
N MET A 84 -15.13 3.48 -12.57
CA MET A 84 -14.48 2.96 -13.77
C MET A 84 -15.40 2.87 -15.02
N ASP A 85 -16.67 3.28 -14.88
CA ASP A 85 -17.70 3.30 -15.96
C ASP A 85 -17.98 1.97 -16.68
N ASN A 86 -17.40 0.85 -16.19
CA ASN A 86 -17.74 -0.49 -16.66
C ASN A 86 -18.96 -1.05 -15.92
N ARG A 87 -20.16 -0.56 -16.26
CA ARG A 87 -21.42 -0.96 -15.61
C ARG A 87 -21.74 -2.43 -15.78
N LEU A 88 -21.44 -3.00 -16.95
CA LEU A 88 -21.67 -4.42 -17.21
C LEU A 88 -20.74 -5.31 -16.38
N GLY A 89 -19.46 -4.99 -16.36
CA GLY A 89 -18.48 -5.71 -15.52
C GLY A 89 -18.84 -5.67 -14.05
N MET A 90 -19.21 -4.47 -13.55
CA MET A 90 -19.67 -4.32 -12.17
C MET A 90 -20.94 -5.14 -11.88
N ALA A 91 -21.93 -5.13 -12.80
CA ALA A 91 -23.15 -5.92 -12.63
C ALA A 91 -22.86 -7.44 -12.55
N TRP A 92 -21.94 -7.94 -13.35
CA TRP A 92 -21.50 -9.33 -13.29
C TRP A 92 -20.86 -9.68 -11.95
N VAL A 93 -19.89 -8.89 -11.50
CA VAL A 93 -19.20 -9.10 -10.22
C VAL A 93 -20.20 -9.04 -9.06
N MET A 94 -21.08 -8.05 -9.03
CA MET A 94 -22.07 -7.92 -7.97
C MET A 94 -23.10 -9.06 -8.00
N LYS A 95 -23.53 -9.50 -9.18
CA LYS A 95 -24.49 -10.60 -9.31
C LYS A 95 -23.94 -11.90 -8.71
N THR A 96 -22.72 -12.29 -9.04
CA THR A 96 -22.13 -13.53 -8.52
C THR A 96 -21.79 -13.43 -7.03
N HIS A 97 -21.36 -12.23 -6.55
CA HIS A 97 -21.19 -11.96 -5.11
C HIS A 97 -22.50 -12.11 -4.33
N PHE A 98 -23.63 -11.61 -4.85
CA PHE A 98 -24.96 -11.83 -4.27
C PHE A 98 -25.33 -13.30 -4.23
N ASP A 99 -25.17 -14.04 -5.34
CA ASP A 99 -25.45 -15.49 -5.40
C ASP A 99 -24.68 -16.24 -4.30
N LYS A 100 -23.38 -15.98 -4.21
CA LYS A 100 -22.52 -16.59 -3.20
C LYS A 100 -22.96 -16.25 -1.76
N THR A 101 -23.23 -14.99 -1.51
CA THR A 101 -23.65 -14.52 -0.18
C THR A 101 -25.00 -15.15 0.24
N ILE A 102 -25.98 -15.18 -0.67
CA ILE A 102 -27.29 -15.80 -0.42
C ILE A 102 -27.12 -17.28 -0.08
N ASP A 103 -26.36 -17.99 -0.90
CA ASP A 103 -26.11 -19.43 -0.74
C ASP A 103 -25.46 -19.75 0.61
N ASP A 104 -24.45 -18.96 1.01
CA ASP A 104 -23.74 -19.13 2.28
C ASP A 104 -24.64 -18.81 3.49
N VAL A 105 -25.39 -17.73 3.42
CA VAL A 105 -26.34 -17.35 4.49
C VAL A 105 -27.41 -18.43 4.66
N GLU A 106 -28.03 -18.93 3.57
CA GLU A 106 -29.02 -20.00 3.65
C GLU A 106 -28.46 -21.29 4.28
N LYS A 107 -27.24 -21.69 3.88
CA LYS A 107 -26.55 -22.86 4.48
C LYS A 107 -26.32 -22.70 5.96
N LEU A 108 -25.89 -21.50 6.39
CA LEU A 108 -25.61 -21.20 7.79
C LEU A 108 -26.88 -21.15 8.63
N GLN A 109 -27.99 -20.59 8.09
CA GLN A 109 -29.27 -20.58 8.76
C GLN A 109 -29.85 -21.99 8.94
N LYS A 110 -29.79 -22.85 7.91
CA LYS A 110 -30.21 -24.26 8.00
C LYS A 110 -29.43 -25.03 9.04
N LYS A 111 -28.08 -24.83 9.13
CA LYS A 111 -27.24 -25.45 10.16
C LYS A 111 -27.53 -24.94 11.57
N GLY A 112 -27.89 -23.66 11.72
CA GLY A 112 -28.29 -23.08 13.01
C GLY A 112 -29.60 -23.65 13.55
N SER A 113 -30.59 -23.85 12.67
CA SER A 113 -31.91 -24.40 13.03
C SER A 113 -31.85 -25.85 13.51
N SER A 114 -30.91 -26.65 13.02
CA SER A 114 -30.77 -28.06 13.37
C SER A 114 -30.11 -28.31 14.74
N LYS A 115 -29.52 -27.30 15.38
CA LYS A 115 -28.86 -27.41 16.69
C LYS A 115 -29.68 -26.92 17.89
N SER A 116 -30.94 -26.58 17.70
CA SER A 116 -31.78 -26.00 18.76
C SER A 116 -32.32 -26.99 19.80
N SER A 117 -31.89 -28.25 19.84
CA SER A 117 -32.36 -29.26 20.79
C SER A 117 -31.39 -29.62 21.91
N SER A 118 -30.38 -28.83 22.20
CA SER A 118 -29.52 -29.04 23.37
C SER A 118 -29.61 -27.86 24.33
N PHE A 119 -30.52 -27.93 25.23
CA PHE A 119 -30.76 -27.01 26.34
C PHE A 119 -29.67 -27.14 27.41
N PHE A 120 -28.45 -26.91 27.28
CA PHE A 120 -27.49 -26.72 28.36
C PHE A 120 -26.06 -26.55 27.80
N LYS A 121 -25.77 -25.40 27.20
CA LYS A 121 -24.44 -24.80 27.30
C LYS A 121 -24.51 -23.32 26.99
N LYS A 122 -24.32 -22.52 28.01
CA LYS A 122 -24.11 -21.08 27.93
C LYS A 122 -22.68 -20.88 27.42
N ASN A 123 -22.45 -21.13 26.12
CA ASN A 123 -21.20 -20.77 25.46
C ASN A 123 -21.45 -19.46 24.71
N THR A 124 -20.68 -18.46 25.04
CA THR A 124 -20.56 -17.15 24.40
C THR A 124 -19.85 -17.24 23.03
N GLU A 125 -19.99 -18.36 22.32
CA GLU A 125 -19.45 -18.48 20.97
C GLU A 125 -20.34 -17.72 20.00
N GLU A 126 -19.75 -16.83 19.24
CA GLU A 126 -20.42 -16.06 18.21
C GLU A 126 -21.10 -16.99 17.20
N SER A 127 -22.32 -16.66 16.78
CA SER A 127 -23.06 -17.44 15.78
C SER A 127 -22.22 -17.55 14.49
N PRO A 128 -22.11 -18.74 13.85
CA PRO A 128 -21.40 -18.89 12.57
C PRO A 128 -21.86 -17.92 11.50
N LEU A 129 -23.15 -17.57 11.49
CA LEU A 129 -23.68 -16.54 10.60
C LEU A 129 -23.12 -15.17 10.90
N LEU A 130 -23.06 -14.76 12.17
CA LEU A 130 -22.49 -13.47 12.56
C LEU A 130 -21.00 -13.40 12.25
N SER A 131 -20.25 -14.45 12.53
CA SER A 131 -18.84 -14.55 12.19
C SER A 131 -18.60 -14.44 10.68
N TYR A 132 -19.44 -15.10 9.86
CA TYR A 132 -19.39 -14.98 8.41
C TYR A 132 -19.64 -13.53 7.95
N LEU A 133 -20.71 -12.90 8.43
CA LEU A 133 -21.04 -11.51 8.07
C LEU A 133 -19.98 -10.53 8.55
N HIS A 134 -19.42 -10.74 9.75
CA HIS A 134 -18.31 -9.93 10.24
C HIS A 134 -17.09 -10.05 9.32
N THR A 135 -16.73 -11.26 8.91
CA THR A 135 -15.61 -11.48 7.97
C THR A 135 -15.88 -10.81 6.62
N LEU A 136 -17.08 -11.00 6.07
CA LEU A 136 -17.44 -10.41 4.78
C LEU A 136 -17.41 -8.87 4.81
N ASN A 137 -17.95 -8.26 5.86
CA ASN A 137 -17.97 -6.80 6.02
C ASN A 137 -16.58 -6.18 6.23
N ASN A 138 -15.57 -6.98 6.63
CA ASN A 138 -14.21 -6.53 6.86
C ASN A 138 -13.20 -7.07 5.82
N SER A 139 -13.68 -7.67 4.74
CA SER A 139 -12.88 -8.13 3.62
C SER A 139 -13.02 -7.23 2.39
N CYS A 140 -12.03 -7.27 1.51
CA CYS A 140 -12.07 -6.55 0.25
C CYS A 140 -11.05 -7.12 -0.72
N PHE A 141 -11.49 -7.49 -1.92
CA PHE A 141 -10.64 -8.04 -2.97
C PHE A 141 -9.48 -7.12 -3.33
N VAL A 142 -9.75 -5.83 -3.50
CA VAL A 142 -8.71 -4.85 -3.86
C VAL A 142 -7.71 -4.67 -2.72
N CYS A 143 -8.18 -4.53 -1.47
CA CYS A 143 -7.29 -4.42 -0.32
C CYS A 143 -6.34 -5.61 -0.20
N GLU A 144 -6.87 -6.85 -0.31
CA GLU A 144 -6.05 -8.06 -0.18
C GLU A 144 -5.00 -8.17 -1.31
N ARG A 145 -5.41 -7.81 -2.54
CA ARG A 145 -4.51 -7.79 -3.69
C ARG A 145 -3.40 -6.75 -3.55
N VAL A 146 -3.74 -5.54 -3.13
CA VAL A 146 -2.79 -4.43 -2.91
C VAL A 146 -1.82 -4.80 -1.80
N GLU A 147 -2.31 -5.19 -0.63
CA GLU A 147 -1.49 -5.47 0.55
C GLU A 147 -0.45 -6.56 0.30
N LYS A 148 -0.85 -7.62 -0.43
CA LYS A 148 0.05 -8.72 -0.80
C LYS A 148 1.26 -8.28 -1.61
N VAL A 149 1.09 -7.32 -2.52
CA VAL A 149 2.19 -6.77 -3.34
C VAL A 149 2.92 -5.66 -2.58
N PHE A 150 2.20 -4.83 -1.86
CA PHE A 150 2.75 -3.72 -1.09
C PHE A 150 3.80 -4.18 -0.07
N MET A 151 3.51 -5.24 0.67
CA MET A 151 4.49 -5.78 1.62
C MET A 151 5.76 -6.28 0.93
N ARG A 152 5.68 -6.75 -0.32
CA ARG A 152 6.87 -7.10 -1.10
C ARG A 152 7.67 -5.86 -1.52
N TYR A 153 7.01 -4.73 -1.79
CA TYR A 153 7.72 -3.46 -2.02
C TYR A 153 8.44 -2.99 -0.76
N ILE A 154 7.82 -3.13 0.41
CA ILE A 154 8.47 -2.85 1.70
C ILE A 154 9.70 -3.75 1.89
N ASP A 155 9.59 -5.05 1.65
CA ASP A 155 10.73 -5.98 1.72
C ASP A 155 11.85 -5.59 0.73
N THR A 156 11.47 -5.14 -0.47
CA THR A 156 12.41 -4.70 -1.50
C THR A 156 13.19 -3.44 -1.09
N ILE A 157 12.57 -2.51 -0.36
CA ILE A 157 13.26 -1.32 0.19
C ILE A 157 14.43 -1.76 1.07
N PHE A 158 14.25 -2.71 1.97
CA PHE A 158 15.32 -3.18 2.85
C PHE A 158 16.40 -3.95 2.09
N MET A 159 16.01 -4.77 1.12
CA MET A 159 16.96 -5.47 0.25
C MET A 159 17.83 -4.48 -0.52
N LEU A 160 17.24 -3.46 -1.15
CA LEU A 160 17.95 -2.43 -1.90
C LEU A 160 18.83 -1.57 -0.97
N TRP A 161 18.35 -1.28 0.23
CA TRP A 161 19.16 -0.57 1.24
C TRP A 161 20.46 -1.33 1.57
N GLU A 162 20.41 -2.65 1.69
CA GLU A 162 21.60 -3.44 1.98
C GLU A 162 22.52 -3.66 0.77
N SER A 163 21.95 -3.80 -0.44
CA SER A 163 22.68 -4.23 -1.63
C SER A 163 23.10 -3.11 -2.58
N GLU A 164 22.43 -1.94 -2.59
CA GLU A 164 22.62 -0.91 -3.61
C GLU A 164 22.94 0.46 -3.01
N SER A 165 24.15 0.97 -3.24
CA SER A 165 24.57 2.33 -2.83
C SER A 165 23.71 3.42 -3.46
N ASP A 166 23.38 3.28 -4.73
CA ASP A 166 22.59 4.26 -5.49
C ASP A 166 21.17 4.39 -4.95
N PHE A 167 20.58 3.27 -4.47
CA PHE A 167 19.29 3.32 -3.80
C PHE A 167 19.38 4.02 -2.45
N ARG A 168 20.42 3.80 -1.67
CA ARG A 168 20.63 4.52 -0.40
C ARG A 168 20.68 6.03 -0.60
N GLU A 169 21.31 6.51 -1.66
CA GLU A 169 21.36 7.94 -1.98
C GLU A 169 19.97 8.46 -2.37
N LYS A 170 19.21 7.74 -3.19
CA LYS A 170 17.80 8.07 -3.49
C LYS A 170 16.95 8.11 -2.22
N TYR A 171 17.10 7.12 -1.34
CA TYR A 171 16.39 7.06 -0.06
C TYR A 171 16.71 8.28 0.82
N LYS A 172 17.99 8.63 0.95
CA LYS A 172 18.47 9.78 1.74
C LYS A 172 18.01 11.13 1.17
N SER A 173 17.76 11.21 -0.13
CA SER A 173 17.36 12.45 -0.81
C SER A 173 15.84 12.64 -0.96
N CYS A 174 15.02 11.65 -0.62
CA CYS A 174 13.57 11.76 -0.73
C CYS A 174 12.98 12.77 0.28
N ASN A 175 11.76 13.24 0.02
CA ASN A 175 11.05 14.16 0.90
C ASN A 175 10.47 13.52 2.18
N GLY A 176 11.02 12.36 2.59
CA GLY A 176 10.64 11.63 3.79
C GLY A 176 9.33 10.85 3.64
N PHE A 177 8.65 10.62 4.76
CA PHE A 177 7.52 9.69 4.84
C PHE A 177 6.32 10.35 5.54
N CYS A 178 5.12 9.82 5.29
CA CYS A 178 3.93 10.11 6.07
C CYS A 178 3.92 9.30 7.38
N ASN A 179 3.05 9.65 8.33
CA ASN A 179 2.95 8.99 9.64
C ASN A 179 2.82 7.46 9.52
N ARG A 180 1.88 6.97 8.69
CA ARG A 180 1.62 5.54 8.49
C ARG A 180 2.85 4.81 7.95
N HIS A 181 3.51 5.37 6.95
CA HIS A 181 4.63 4.70 6.30
C HIS A 181 5.93 4.80 7.10
N TYR A 182 6.11 5.85 7.88
CA TYR A 182 7.18 5.92 8.88
C TYR A 182 7.02 4.81 9.93
N GLU A 183 5.79 4.60 10.44
CA GLU A 183 5.48 3.50 11.36
C GLU A 183 5.81 2.14 10.76
N ILE A 184 5.35 1.86 9.52
CA ILE A 184 5.61 0.59 8.82
C ILE A 184 7.12 0.37 8.64
N LEU A 185 7.85 1.37 8.13
CA LEU A 185 9.29 1.26 7.94
C LEU A 185 10.03 0.97 9.24
N THR A 186 9.68 1.67 10.32
CA THR A 186 10.32 1.50 11.63
C THR A 186 10.02 0.12 12.23
N ALA A 187 8.79 -0.37 12.08
CA ALA A 187 8.40 -1.68 12.59
C ALA A 187 9.06 -2.81 11.79
N GLU A 188 9.09 -2.73 10.46
CA GLU A 188 9.66 -3.77 9.60
C GLU A 188 11.20 -3.75 9.60
N ALA A 189 11.85 -2.58 9.75
CA ALA A 189 13.31 -2.49 9.85
C ALA A 189 13.87 -3.40 10.94
N LYS A 190 13.23 -3.45 12.12
CA LYS A 190 13.64 -4.29 13.24
C LYS A 190 13.58 -5.79 12.94
N LYS A 191 12.76 -6.20 11.98
CA LYS A 191 12.62 -7.59 11.55
C LYS A 191 13.59 -7.95 10.43
N LYS A 192 13.93 -6.99 9.57
CA LYS A 192 14.66 -7.21 8.32
C LYS A 192 16.15 -6.87 8.40
N LEU A 193 16.52 -5.84 9.18
CA LEU A 193 17.89 -5.35 9.31
C LEU A 193 18.48 -5.69 10.68
N LYS A 194 19.81 -5.72 10.77
CA LYS A 194 20.53 -6.02 12.03
C LYS A 194 21.81 -5.15 12.16
N GLY A 195 22.29 -5.00 13.39
CA GLY A 195 23.54 -4.31 13.69
C GLY A 195 23.61 -2.91 13.11
N SER A 196 24.76 -2.54 12.57
CA SER A 196 25.01 -1.20 12.01
C SER A 196 24.06 -0.80 10.87
N SER A 197 23.60 -1.77 10.06
CA SER A 197 22.63 -1.50 8.98
C SER A 197 21.28 -1.04 9.54
N LEU A 198 20.80 -1.66 10.61
CA LEU A 198 19.57 -1.23 11.31
C LEU A 198 19.75 0.16 11.94
N GLU A 199 20.89 0.41 12.59
CA GLU A 199 21.19 1.69 13.25
C GLU A 199 21.24 2.82 12.21
N GLU A 200 21.96 2.64 11.09
CA GLU A 200 22.04 3.63 10.02
C GLU A 200 20.67 3.88 9.38
N PHE A 201 19.94 2.82 9.03
CA PHE A 201 18.61 2.93 8.43
C PHE A 201 17.66 3.73 9.35
N THR A 202 17.63 3.37 10.63
CA THR A 202 16.78 4.03 11.63
C THR A 202 17.12 5.51 11.76
N ALA A 203 18.41 5.84 11.94
CA ALA A 203 18.85 7.21 12.08
C ALA A 203 18.52 8.08 10.85
N VAL A 204 18.71 7.53 9.64
CA VAL A 204 18.37 8.21 8.39
C VAL A 204 16.85 8.39 8.26
N THR A 205 16.07 7.35 8.54
CA THR A 205 14.60 7.39 8.44
C THR A 205 14.00 8.39 9.43
N ASP A 206 14.46 8.38 10.68
CA ASP A 206 14.01 9.32 11.73
C ASP A 206 14.33 10.77 11.33
N LYS A 207 15.54 11.02 10.83
CA LYS A 207 15.94 12.33 10.36
C LYS A 207 15.09 12.80 9.19
N LEU A 208 14.90 11.98 8.17
CA LEU A 208 14.06 12.28 6.99
C LEU A 208 12.62 12.60 7.42
N TYR A 209 12.05 11.80 8.30
CA TYR A 209 10.70 12.02 8.80
C TYR A 209 10.58 13.36 9.52
N LEU A 210 11.42 13.63 10.51
CA LEU A 210 11.33 14.85 11.33
C LEU A 210 11.65 16.12 10.54
N ASP A 211 12.68 16.09 9.69
CA ASP A 211 13.07 17.27 8.92
C ASP A 211 11.99 17.65 7.91
N ASN A 212 11.38 16.67 7.26
CA ASN A 212 10.32 16.94 6.31
C ASN A 212 8.97 17.29 6.96
N MET A 213 8.66 16.76 8.13
CA MET A 213 7.51 17.23 8.93
C MET A 213 7.68 18.71 9.32
N LYS A 214 8.88 19.11 9.74
CA LYS A 214 9.18 20.53 10.05
C LYS A 214 9.08 21.39 8.80
N ARG A 215 9.64 20.94 7.66
CA ARG A 215 9.57 21.66 6.38
C ARG A 215 8.12 21.97 6.00
N VAL A 216 7.26 20.96 6.00
CA VAL A 216 5.84 21.14 5.63
C VAL A 216 5.11 22.02 6.64
N ARG A 217 5.39 21.89 7.94
CA ARG A 217 4.84 22.78 8.97
C ARG A 217 5.21 24.23 8.71
N ASP A 218 6.46 24.51 8.38
CA ASP A 218 6.94 25.88 8.15
C ASP A 218 6.33 26.46 6.86
N ASP A 219 6.13 25.64 5.82
CA ASP A 219 5.42 26.03 4.62
C ASP A 219 3.93 26.35 4.89
N ILE A 220 3.26 25.59 5.77
CA ILE A 220 1.89 25.92 6.23
C ILE A 220 1.87 27.23 7.02
N ALA A 221 2.83 27.43 7.90
CA ALA A 221 2.92 28.67 8.65
C ALA A 221 3.09 29.87 7.70
N TRP A 222 3.89 29.72 6.65
CA TRP A 222 4.01 30.75 5.63
C TRP A 222 2.73 30.92 4.80
N PHE A 223 2.03 29.86 4.48
CA PHE A 223 0.70 29.91 3.85
C PHE A 223 -0.27 30.76 4.67
N ILE A 224 -0.35 30.52 5.99
CA ILE A 224 -1.20 31.29 6.90
C ILE A 224 -0.80 32.79 6.91
N ASN A 225 0.51 33.06 6.99
CA ASN A 225 1.03 34.44 6.99
C ASN A 225 0.65 35.21 5.71
N LYS A 226 0.49 34.54 4.57
CA LYS A 226 0.08 35.19 3.31
C LYS A 226 -1.32 35.81 3.35
N PHE A 227 -2.14 35.49 4.33
CA PHE A 227 -3.44 36.13 4.57
C PHE A 227 -3.36 37.35 5.49
N ASP A 228 -2.19 37.63 6.09
CA ASP A 228 -1.93 38.91 6.78
C ASP A 228 -1.47 39.97 5.76
N TYR A 229 -2.07 41.17 5.84
CA TYR A 229 -1.73 42.30 4.96
C TYR A 229 -0.24 42.65 4.95
N LYS A 230 0.48 42.37 6.03
CA LYS A 230 1.93 42.63 6.17
C LYS A 230 2.78 41.81 5.20
N TYR A 231 2.30 40.64 4.80
CA TYR A 231 3.02 39.72 3.94
C TYR A 231 2.41 39.63 2.52
N LYS A 232 1.45 40.49 2.19
CA LYS A 232 0.71 40.45 0.94
C LYS A 232 1.62 40.45 -0.29
N ASP A 233 2.64 41.29 -0.29
CA ASP A 233 3.55 41.49 -1.43
C ASP A 233 4.76 40.54 -1.41
N GLU A 234 4.95 39.77 -0.34
CA GLU A 234 6.01 38.78 -0.24
C GLU A 234 5.75 37.57 -1.16
N PRO A 235 6.79 36.87 -1.69
CA PRO A 235 6.61 35.68 -2.50
C PRO A 235 5.97 34.53 -1.73
N TRP A 236 5.21 33.71 -2.41
CA TRP A 236 4.57 32.51 -1.82
C TRP A 236 5.56 31.43 -1.38
N LYS A 237 6.80 31.45 -1.88
CA LYS A 237 7.78 30.38 -1.67
C LYS A 237 7.16 29.00 -2.02
N ASN A 238 7.36 28.00 -1.16
CA ASN A 238 6.81 26.64 -1.34
C ASN A 238 5.47 26.44 -0.61
N ALA A 239 4.74 27.53 -0.27
CA ALA A 239 3.56 27.40 0.60
C ALA A 239 2.26 27.10 -0.16
N ARG A 240 2.17 27.29 -1.48
CA ARG A 240 0.90 27.23 -2.21
C ARG A 240 0.18 25.88 -2.07
N ASP A 241 0.93 24.80 -2.08
CA ASP A 241 0.44 23.43 -2.00
C ASP A 241 0.65 22.80 -0.59
N SER A 242 1.11 23.60 0.38
CA SER A 242 1.48 23.11 1.71
C SER A 242 0.33 22.43 2.44
N VAL A 243 -0.92 22.85 2.21
CA VAL A 243 -2.10 22.24 2.81
C VAL A 243 -2.27 20.80 2.32
N ILE A 244 -2.18 20.56 1.01
CA ILE A 244 -2.27 19.22 0.45
C ILE A 244 -1.10 18.34 0.90
N ARG A 245 0.12 18.88 0.90
CA ARG A 245 1.31 18.17 1.39
C ARG A 245 1.18 17.79 2.87
N SER A 246 0.54 18.63 3.68
CA SER A 246 0.29 18.30 5.09
C SER A 246 -0.69 17.15 5.27
N VAL A 247 -1.74 17.08 4.45
CA VAL A 247 -2.69 15.96 4.43
C VAL A 247 -1.98 14.67 4.01
N THR A 248 -1.10 14.73 3.02
CA THR A 248 -0.27 13.58 2.66
C THR A 248 0.58 13.11 3.83
N LYS A 249 1.26 14.03 4.53
CA LYS A 249 2.13 13.69 5.67
C LYS A 249 1.37 13.10 6.86
N THR A 250 0.19 13.62 7.16
CA THR A 250 -0.58 13.22 8.34
C THR A 250 -1.52 12.04 8.06
N ASN A 251 -2.16 11.99 6.89
CA ASN A 251 -3.26 11.09 6.58
C ASN A 251 -2.94 10.08 5.45
N SER A 252 -1.75 10.17 4.84
CA SER A 252 -1.34 9.29 3.71
C SER A 252 -2.24 9.43 2.47
N ILE A 253 -2.89 10.57 2.29
CA ILE A 253 -3.78 10.88 1.17
C ILE A 253 -2.99 11.70 0.15
N LEU A 254 -2.91 11.23 -1.09
CA LEU A 254 -2.25 11.92 -2.20
C LEU A 254 -3.20 12.85 -2.96
N ASP A 255 -4.46 12.48 -3.07
CA ASP A 255 -5.50 13.26 -3.73
C ASP A 255 -6.71 13.42 -2.79
N VAL A 256 -6.98 14.65 -2.37
CA VAL A 256 -8.12 14.99 -1.50
C VAL A 256 -9.42 15.15 -2.30
N THR A 257 -9.36 15.08 -3.62
CA THR A 257 -10.53 15.20 -4.51
C THR A 257 -11.12 13.84 -4.89
N GLU A 258 -10.46 12.74 -4.56
CA GLU A 258 -11.03 11.39 -4.73
C GLU A 258 -12.32 11.25 -3.90
N LYS A 259 -13.43 11.02 -4.61
CA LYS A 259 -14.76 10.85 -4.03
C LYS A 259 -15.08 9.38 -3.79
#